data_8ff6c47e2d56583a56709e26a7ba8882
#
_entry.id   8ff6c47e2d56583a56709e26a7ba8882
#
_cell.length_a   1.000
_cell.length_b   1.000
_cell.length_c   1.000
_cell.angle_alpha   90.00
_cell.angle_beta   90.00
_cell.angle_gamma   90.00
#
_symmetry.space_group_name_H-M   'P 1'
#
loop_
_entity.id
_entity.type
_entity.pdbx_description
1 polymer ?
#
loop_
_entity_poly.entity_id
_entity_poly.type
_entity_poly.pdbx_seq_one_letter_code
_entity_poly.pdbx_strand_id
1 'polypeptide(L)'
;MFPHRREGQRATCSCVARYTPPMYTAAEHAPRALAAAGLDADSLAARPDLAIAEIAGRDSAAAAVAAVRERGFTTLLPTSVATGTEYGDEDAPARTALHLAELLGEGVEVLPSLRLGSPRLWAALNGRFASVIAQRFRISSPCLACHLYLHLARVPLSLALGGVPIVAGERESHGGHLKLSQISQGIDACVRVLARAGVELLEPIRRTRDAEEIAALVGPGWEGGAPELCCVHSANYAGLDGATAFDELAYARYVHGFLEPAGAAVVEAWREVSEPDYEALVRAVLEGPDAA
;
A
#
# COMPACT_ATOMS: atom_id res chain seq x y z
N MET A 1 -51.97 -13.48 27.48
CA MET A 1 -52.29 -12.14 27.00
C MET A 1 -50.96 -11.47 26.62
N PHE A 2 -50.55 -11.57 25.34
CA PHE A 2 -49.29 -11.01 24.84
C PHE A 2 -49.60 -9.72 24.08
N PRO A 3 -48.87 -8.62 24.29
CA PRO A 3 -49.11 -7.39 23.55
C PRO A 3 -48.45 -7.39 22.17
N HIS A 4 -49.16 -6.74 21.26
CA HIS A 4 -48.91 -6.54 19.86
C HIS A 4 -47.47 -6.05 19.52
N ARG A 5 -46.85 -6.70 18.53
CA ARG A 5 -45.69 -6.18 17.80
C ARG A 5 -46.13 -4.97 16.97
N ARG A 6 -45.46 -3.84 17.19
CA ARG A 6 -45.49 -2.70 16.26
C ARG A 6 -44.65 -3.06 15.03
N GLU A 7 -45.26 -3.00 13.87
CA GLU A 7 -44.57 -3.00 12.59
C GLU A 7 -43.68 -1.76 12.48
N GLY A 8 -42.38 -1.95 12.58
CA GLY A 8 -41.39 -0.93 12.31
C GLY A 8 -41.18 -0.82 10.79
N GLN A 9 -41.33 0.36 10.29
CA GLN A 9 -41.04 0.77 8.92
C GLN A 9 -39.65 0.26 8.50
N ARG A 10 -39.60 -0.57 7.46
CA ARG A 10 -38.37 -0.94 6.76
C ARG A 10 -37.91 0.30 6.01
N ALA A 11 -36.83 0.91 6.50
CA ALA A 11 -36.08 1.87 5.71
C ALA A 11 -35.61 1.16 4.43
N THR A 12 -36.05 1.65 3.29
CA THR A 12 -35.56 1.23 1.98
C THR A 12 -34.13 1.69 1.87
N CYS A 13 -33.22 0.75 2.10
CA CYS A 13 -31.80 0.93 1.78
C CYS A 13 -31.73 1.14 0.27
N SER A 14 -31.50 2.36 -0.18
CA SER A 14 -31.19 2.65 -1.58
C SER A 14 -29.96 1.85 -1.94
N CYS A 15 -30.10 0.97 -2.95
CA CYS A 15 -28.98 0.25 -3.55
C CYS A 15 -27.98 1.26 -4.09
N VAL A 16 -26.98 1.61 -3.30
CA VAL A 16 -25.72 2.10 -3.85
C VAL A 16 -25.17 0.93 -4.66
N ALA A 17 -25.19 1.04 -5.96
CA ALA A 17 -24.60 0.05 -6.85
C ALA A 17 -23.17 -0.18 -6.37
N ARG A 18 -22.83 -1.43 -6.03
CA ARG A 18 -21.47 -1.82 -5.64
C ARG A 18 -20.56 -1.57 -6.84
N TYR A 19 -19.96 -0.41 -6.89
CA TYR A 19 -18.92 -0.11 -7.85
C TYR A 19 -17.64 -0.75 -7.35
N THR A 20 -17.33 -1.95 -7.81
CA THR A 20 -16.00 -2.52 -7.69
C THR A 20 -15.19 -1.98 -8.85
N PRO A 21 -14.29 -1.01 -8.63
CA PRO A 21 -13.48 -0.48 -9.71
C PRO A 21 -12.64 -1.62 -10.32
N PRO A 22 -12.49 -1.66 -11.65
CA PRO A 22 -11.62 -2.63 -12.28
C PRO A 22 -10.19 -2.49 -11.74
N MET A 23 -9.50 -3.62 -11.57
CA MET A 23 -8.10 -3.64 -11.19
C MET A 23 -7.24 -3.25 -12.38
N TYR A 24 -6.39 -2.25 -12.20
CA TYR A 24 -5.49 -1.75 -13.25
C TYR A 24 -4.06 -2.22 -13.02
N THR A 25 -3.43 -2.73 -14.06
CA THR A 25 -2.03 -3.24 -14.03
C THR A 25 -1.11 -2.27 -14.77
N ALA A 26 0.08 -2.03 -14.22
CA ALA A 26 1.26 -1.36 -14.81
C ALA A 26 1.07 0.02 -15.51
N ALA A 27 2.16 0.56 -16.04
CA ALA A 27 2.29 1.93 -16.55
C ALA A 27 1.32 2.32 -17.67
N GLU A 28 0.95 1.40 -18.55
CA GLU A 28 -0.02 1.66 -19.64
C GLU A 28 -1.45 1.88 -19.12
N HIS A 29 -1.74 1.41 -17.92
CA HIS A 29 -3.08 1.42 -17.36
C HIS A 29 -3.33 2.60 -16.41
N ALA A 30 -2.28 3.30 -15.96
CA ALA A 30 -2.45 4.48 -15.10
C ALA A 30 -3.35 5.55 -15.74
N PRO A 31 -3.16 5.97 -17.00
CA PRO A 31 -4.08 6.89 -17.67
C PRO A 31 -5.51 6.33 -17.82
N ARG A 32 -5.64 5.01 -18.06
CA ARG A 32 -6.96 4.38 -18.15
C ARG A 32 -7.66 4.31 -16.80
N ALA A 33 -6.91 4.06 -15.72
CA ALA A 33 -7.44 4.06 -14.36
C ALA A 33 -7.99 5.44 -13.98
N LEU A 34 -7.22 6.49 -14.27
CA LEU A 34 -7.64 7.88 -14.07
C LEU A 34 -8.89 8.21 -14.90
N ALA A 35 -8.87 7.91 -16.19
CA ALA A 35 -10.01 8.17 -17.09
C ALA A 35 -11.28 7.42 -16.65
N ALA A 36 -11.16 6.17 -16.21
CA ALA A 36 -12.31 5.40 -15.71
C ALA A 36 -12.87 5.97 -14.39
N ALA A 37 -12.07 6.65 -13.60
CA ALA A 37 -12.49 7.40 -12.43
C ALA A 37 -12.98 8.83 -12.75
N GLY A 38 -13.01 9.21 -14.03
CA GLY A 38 -13.39 10.54 -14.47
C GLY A 38 -12.31 11.60 -14.19
N LEU A 39 -11.06 11.18 -14.01
CA LEU A 39 -9.92 12.04 -13.72
C LEU A 39 -9.08 12.28 -14.97
N ASP A 40 -8.65 13.53 -15.18
CA ASP A 40 -7.77 13.93 -16.25
C ASP A 40 -6.32 13.99 -15.77
N ALA A 41 -5.45 13.20 -16.40
CA ALA A 41 -4.07 13.05 -15.97
C ALA A 41 -3.27 14.37 -16.10
N ASP A 42 -3.46 15.10 -17.20
CA ASP A 42 -2.72 16.35 -17.45
C ASP A 42 -3.13 17.43 -16.44
N SER A 43 -4.42 17.51 -16.17
CA SER A 43 -4.98 18.41 -15.17
C SER A 43 -4.44 18.11 -13.76
N LEU A 44 -4.31 16.85 -13.41
CA LEU A 44 -3.75 16.44 -12.12
C LEU A 44 -2.23 16.64 -12.04
N ALA A 45 -1.51 16.34 -13.11
CA ALA A 45 -0.05 16.55 -13.18
C ALA A 45 0.34 18.04 -13.05
N ALA A 46 -0.57 18.95 -13.38
CA ALA A 46 -0.37 20.38 -13.22
C ALA A 46 -0.57 20.87 -11.77
N ARG A 47 -1.01 20.02 -10.84
CA ARG A 47 -1.24 20.38 -9.43
C ARG A 47 0.03 20.18 -8.59
N PRO A 48 0.69 21.23 -8.11
CA PRO A 48 1.92 21.09 -7.34
C PRO A 48 1.71 20.55 -5.92
N ASP A 49 0.48 20.54 -5.46
CA ASP A 49 0.01 20.18 -4.12
C ASP A 49 -0.73 18.84 -4.07
N LEU A 50 -0.58 18.04 -5.13
CA LEU A 50 -1.12 16.69 -5.24
C LEU A 50 -0.18 15.66 -4.58
N ALA A 51 -0.76 14.71 -3.86
CA ALA A 51 -0.07 13.48 -3.42
C ALA A 51 -0.94 12.25 -3.66
N ILE A 52 -0.30 11.12 -3.94
CA ILE A 52 -0.94 9.80 -3.95
C ILE A 52 -0.94 9.28 -2.51
N ALA A 53 -2.12 9.03 -1.93
CA ALA A 53 -2.25 8.44 -0.61
C ALA A 53 -2.46 6.93 -0.70
N GLU A 54 -1.59 6.14 -0.10
CA GLU A 54 -1.84 4.72 0.12
C GLU A 54 -2.96 4.56 1.12
N ILE A 55 -4.01 3.85 0.76
CA ILE A 55 -5.16 3.64 1.63
C ILE A 55 -5.40 2.14 1.82
N ALA A 56 -5.31 1.72 3.07
CA ALA A 56 -5.63 0.35 3.50
C ALA A 56 -6.49 0.37 4.78
N GLY A 57 -6.06 1.12 5.79
CA GLY A 57 -6.71 1.19 7.08
C GLY A 57 -6.26 2.40 7.91
N ARG A 58 -6.31 2.27 9.24
CA ARG A 58 -6.08 3.37 10.19
C ARG A 58 -4.73 4.07 10.01
N ASP A 59 -3.65 3.32 9.97
CA ASP A 59 -2.30 3.90 9.91
C ASP A 59 -2.09 4.66 8.59
N SER A 60 -2.62 4.17 7.48
CA SER A 60 -2.56 4.87 6.19
C SER A 60 -3.40 6.16 6.16
N ALA A 61 -4.58 6.16 6.79
CA ALA A 61 -5.38 7.38 6.94
C ALA A 61 -4.65 8.41 7.82
N ALA A 62 -4.07 7.98 8.94
CA ALA A 62 -3.25 8.83 9.81
C ALA A 62 -2.07 9.45 9.06
N ALA A 63 -1.38 8.66 8.23
CA ALA A 63 -0.27 9.15 7.40
C ALA A 63 -0.73 10.21 6.40
N ALA A 64 -1.88 10.02 5.75
CA ALA A 64 -2.43 11.00 4.83
C ALA A 64 -2.74 12.34 5.54
N VAL A 65 -3.34 12.28 6.73
CA VAL A 65 -3.61 13.49 7.55
C VAL A 65 -2.31 14.17 7.98
N ALA A 66 -1.32 13.40 8.44
CA ALA A 66 -0.02 13.95 8.84
C ALA A 66 0.68 14.62 7.65
N ALA A 67 0.70 13.97 6.48
CA ALA A 67 1.30 14.53 5.26
C ALA A 67 0.64 15.86 4.84
N VAL A 68 -0.68 15.94 4.90
CA VAL A 68 -1.42 17.19 4.64
C VAL A 68 -0.95 18.30 5.57
N ARG A 69 -0.84 18.00 6.88
CA ARG A 69 -0.44 19.00 7.89
C ARG A 69 1.02 19.43 7.75
N GLU A 70 1.90 18.50 7.40
CA GLU A 70 3.35 18.76 7.36
C GLU A 70 3.82 19.35 6.03
N ARG A 71 3.20 18.94 4.92
CA ARG A 71 3.64 19.28 3.56
C ARG A 71 2.69 20.25 2.84
N GLY A 72 1.50 20.49 3.40
CA GLY A 72 0.52 21.41 2.82
C GLY A 72 -0.17 20.90 1.57
N PHE A 73 -0.29 19.58 1.39
CA PHE A 73 -1.06 19.02 0.28
C PHE A 73 -2.51 19.45 0.39
N THR A 74 -3.09 19.91 -0.72
CA THR A 74 -4.50 20.28 -0.82
C THR A 74 -5.28 19.33 -1.72
N THR A 75 -4.60 18.40 -2.39
CA THR A 75 -5.22 17.37 -3.21
C THR A 75 -4.63 16.00 -2.88
N LEU A 76 -5.48 15.04 -2.55
CA LEU A 76 -5.10 13.65 -2.32
C LEU A 76 -5.76 12.72 -3.33
N LEU A 77 -4.98 11.84 -3.94
CA LEU A 77 -5.47 10.72 -4.76
C LEU A 77 -5.36 9.42 -3.97
N PRO A 78 -6.45 8.96 -3.33
CA PRO A 78 -6.46 7.71 -2.59
C PRO A 78 -6.25 6.51 -3.52
N THR A 79 -5.40 5.58 -3.11
CA THR A 79 -5.15 4.35 -3.87
C THR A 79 -5.09 3.14 -2.95
N SER A 80 -5.72 2.05 -3.35
CA SER A 80 -5.52 0.73 -2.77
C SER A 80 -4.83 -0.18 -3.78
N VAL A 81 -4.09 -1.18 -3.30
CA VAL A 81 -3.38 -2.14 -4.17
C VAL A 81 -3.82 -3.56 -3.84
N ALA A 82 -4.29 -4.28 -4.84
CA ALA A 82 -4.65 -5.68 -4.72
C ALA A 82 -3.41 -6.58 -4.82
N THR A 83 -3.22 -7.47 -3.87
CA THR A 83 -2.16 -8.50 -3.85
C THR A 83 -2.68 -9.87 -4.26
N GLY A 84 -4.01 -10.08 -4.20
CA GLY A 84 -4.65 -11.39 -4.39
C GLY A 84 -4.55 -12.29 -3.14
N THR A 85 -4.13 -11.72 -2.01
CA THR A 85 -4.00 -12.43 -0.72
C THR A 85 -4.97 -11.88 0.32
N GLU A 86 -5.81 -10.95 -0.06
CA GLU A 86 -6.79 -10.31 0.79
C GLU A 86 -8.02 -11.20 1.00
N TYR A 87 -8.61 -11.05 2.17
CA TYR A 87 -9.95 -11.57 2.50
C TYR A 87 -10.67 -10.59 3.42
N GLY A 88 -11.98 -10.70 3.50
CA GLY A 88 -12.80 -9.80 4.33
C GLY A 88 -13.55 -8.79 3.49
N ASP A 89 -13.59 -7.55 3.93
CA ASP A 89 -14.37 -6.51 3.26
C ASP A 89 -13.55 -5.72 2.24
N GLU A 90 -13.79 -5.99 0.97
CA GLU A 90 -13.10 -5.34 -0.15
C GLU A 90 -13.43 -3.83 -0.28
N ASP A 91 -14.52 -3.36 0.34
CA ASP A 91 -14.92 -1.96 0.32
C ASP A 91 -14.26 -1.15 1.46
N ALA A 92 -13.54 -1.80 2.39
CA ALA A 92 -12.90 -1.13 3.51
C ALA A 92 -11.94 0.02 3.10
N PRO A 93 -11.07 -0.13 2.08
CA PRO A 93 -10.23 0.99 1.63
C PRO A 93 -11.03 2.17 1.08
N ALA A 94 -12.13 1.91 0.37
CA ALA A 94 -12.99 2.97 -0.16
C ALA A 94 -13.68 3.73 0.98
N ARG A 95 -14.16 3.04 2.01
CA ARG A 95 -14.71 3.70 3.21
C ARG A 95 -13.66 4.51 3.96
N THR A 96 -12.42 4.02 4.05
CA THR A 96 -11.31 4.78 4.62
C THR A 96 -11.06 6.08 3.85
N ALA A 97 -11.13 6.05 2.51
CA ALA A 97 -10.99 7.26 1.69
C ALA A 97 -12.15 8.25 1.91
N LEU A 98 -13.37 7.78 2.07
CA LEU A 98 -14.52 8.62 2.39
C LEU A 98 -14.37 9.26 3.78
N HIS A 99 -14.00 8.49 4.80
CA HIS A 99 -13.71 9.01 6.13
C HIS A 99 -12.60 10.08 6.11
N LEU A 100 -11.55 9.84 5.32
CA LEU A 100 -10.48 10.82 5.13
C LEU A 100 -11.00 12.13 4.53
N ALA A 101 -11.91 12.07 3.55
CA ALA A 101 -12.53 13.25 2.94
C ALA A 101 -13.35 14.03 3.97
N GLU A 102 -14.14 13.35 4.79
CA GLU A 102 -14.92 13.98 5.87
C GLU A 102 -14.01 14.62 6.92
N LEU A 103 -12.92 13.94 7.30
CA LEU A 103 -11.97 14.40 8.31
C LEU A 103 -11.20 15.64 7.88
N LEU A 104 -10.76 15.68 6.61
CA LEU A 104 -9.98 16.79 6.07
C LEU A 104 -10.87 18.00 5.67
N GLY A 105 -12.15 17.77 5.41
CA GLY A 105 -13.13 18.81 5.11
C GLY A 105 -12.82 19.57 3.82
N GLU A 106 -13.40 20.78 3.70
CA GLU A 106 -13.31 21.61 2.46
C GLU A 106 -11.89 22.10 2.12
N GLY A 107 -10.94 21.98 3.06
CA GLY A 107 -9.56 22.44 2.85
C GLY A 107 -8.71 21.54 1.97
N VAL A 108 -9.14 20.29 1.74
CA VAL A 108 -8.39 19.27 0.98
C VAL A 108 -9.35 18.52 0.06
N GLU A 109 -9.08 18.53 -1.22
CA GLU A 109 -9.81 17.73 -2.19
C GLU A 109 -9.33 16.26 -2.13
N VAL A 110 -10.19 15.38 -1.68
CA VAL A 110 -9.94 13.93 -1.74
C VAL A 110 -10.62 13.37 -2.98
N LEU A 111 -9.82 12.96 -3.95
CA LEU A 111 -10.27 12.48 -5.24
C LEU A 111 -10.90 11.07 -5.14
N PRO A 112 -11.65 10.61 -6.17
CA PRO A 112 -12.12 9.23 -6.26
C PRO A 112 -10.98 8.22 -6.09
N SER A 113 -11.20 7.20 -5.24
CA SER A 113 -10.20 6.18 -4.95
C SER A 113 -9.95 5.27 -6.14
N LEU A 114 -8.67 4.95 -6.39
CA LEU A 114 -8.26 3.98 -7.42
C LEU A 114 -7.85 2.65 -6.77
N ARG A 115 -8.24 1.53 -7.40
CA ARG A 115 -7.72 0.20 -7.06
C ARG A 115 -6.69 -0.23 -8.10
N LEU A 116 -5.45 -0.38 -7.67
CA LEU A 116 -4.31 -0.77 -8.50
C LEU A 116 -3.95 -2.23 -8.26
N GLY A 117 -3.11 -2.80 -9.11
CA GLY A 117 -2.54 -4.12 -8.89
C GLY A 117 -1.82 -4.65 -10.13
N SER A 118 -0.82 -5.50 -9.90
CA SER A 118 -0.11 -6.25 -10.92
C SER A 118 0.16 -7.67 -10.42
N PRO A 119 -0.74 -8.63 -10.70
CA PRO A 119 -0.54 -10.03 -10.29
C PRO A 119 0.78 -10.61 -10.77
N ARG A 120 1.25 -10.23 -11.97
CA ARG A 120 2.54 -10.68 -12.53
C ARG A 120 3.73 -10.15 -11.72
N LEU A 121 3.71 -8.86 -11.34
CA LEU A 121 4.76 -8.28 -10.50
C LEU A 121 4.73 -8.90 -9.10
N TRP A 122 3.53 -9.02 -8.49
CA TRP A 122 3.41 -9.66 -7.18
C TRP A 122 3.92 -11.10 -7.20
N ALA A 123 3.52 -11.88 -8.20
CA ALA A 123 3.97 -13.27 -8.36
C ALA A 123 5.49 -13.37 -8.53
N ALA A 124 6.12 -12.50 -9.32
CA ALA A 124 7.56 -12.48 -9.50
C ALA A 124 8.32 -12.20 -8.19
N LEU A 125 7.87 -11.20 -7.43
CA LEU A 125 8.52 -10.80 -6.18
C LEU A 125 8.27 -11.77 -5.02
N ASN A 126 7.09 -12.42 -4.94
CA ASN A 126 6.65 -13.12 -3.75
C ASN A 126 6.38 -14.62 -3.95
N GLY A 127 5.83 -15.02 -5.09
CA GLY A 127 5.34 -16.38 -5.29
C GLY A 127 6.29 -17.27 -6.07
N ARG A 128 6.74 -16.79 -7.23
CA ARG A 128 7.43 -17.61 -8.24
C ARG A 128 8.73 -18.24 -7.75
N PHE A 129 9.49 -17.51 -6.96
CA PHE A 129 10.81 -17.93 -6.47
C PHE A 129 10.84 -18.15 -4.94
N ALA A 130 9.69 -18.34 -4.29
CA ALA A 130 9.58 -18.44 -2.84
C ALA A 130 10.52 -19.50 -2.22
N SER A 131 10.66 -20.68 -2.85
CA SER A 131 11.55 -21.72 -2.36
C SER A 131 13.04 -21.34 -2.47
N VAL A 132 13.43 -20.67 -3.55
CA VAL A 132 14.82 -20.19 -3.76
C VAL A 132 15.14 -19.12 -2.72
N ILE A 133 14.23 -18.17 -2.52
CA ILE A 133 14.36 -17.09 -1.53
C ILE A 133 14.49 -17.67 -0.12
N ALA A 134 13.59 -18.59 0.25
CA ALA A 134 13.63 -19.22 1.57
C ALA A 134 14.92 -20.00 1.83
N GLN A 135 15.44 -20.72 0.84
CA GLN A 135 16.69 -21.47 0.97
C GLN A 135 17.90 -20.55 1.07
N ARG A 136 17.96 -19.51 0.24
CA ARG A 136 19.13 -18.64 0.13
C ARG A 136 19.21 -17.62 1.29
N PHE A 137 18.11 -16.99 1.61
CA PHE A 137 18.06 -15.88 2.57
C PHE A 137 17.50 -16.27 3.95
N ARG A 138 16.99 -17.50 4.10
CA ARG A 138 16.33 -17.93 5.34
C ARG A 138 15.11 -17.10 5.72
N ILE A 139 14.48 -16.45 4.74
CA ILE A 139 13.23 -15.68 4.88
C ILE A 139 12.15 -16.41 4.09
N SER A 140 11.11 -16.88 4.77
CA SER A 140 9.96 -17.58 4.16
C SER A 140 8.71 -16.71 4.06
N SER A 141 8.69 -15.56 4.74
CA SER A 141 7.55 -14.63 4.71
C SER A 141 7.56 -13.78 3.44
N PRO A 142 6.47 -13.72 2.67
CA PRO A 142 6.35 -12.83 1.53
C PRO A 142 6.13 -11.35 1.94
N CYS A 143 5.91 -11.07 3.24
CA CYS A 143 5.47 -9.75 3.68
C CYS A 143 6.42 -8.61 3.30
N LEU A 144 7.76 -8.83 3.30
CA LEU A 144 8.71 -7.79 2.93
C LEU A 144 8.57 -7.37 1.45
N ALA A 145 8.63 -8.35 0.54
CA ALA A 145 8.51 -8.05 -0.88
C ALA A 145 7.07 -7.67 -1.26
N CYS A 146 6.08 -8.08 -0.47
CA CYS A 146 4.71 -7.62 -0.62
C CYS A 146 4.59 -6.12 -0.30
N HIS A 147 5.23 -5.61 0.76
CA HIS A 147 5.25 -4.17 1.05
C HIS A 147 5.97 -3.38 -0.05
N LEU A 148 7.14 -3.85 -0.51
CA LEU A 148 7.78 -3.24 -1.67
C LEU A 148 6.84 -3.22 -2.90
N TYR A 149 6.13 -4.32 -3.16
CA TYR A 149 5.15 -4.38 -4.24
C TYR A 149 4.03 -3.35 -4.08
N LEU A 150 3.51 -3.14 -2.86
CA LEU A 150 2.47 -2.14 -2.60
C LEU A 150 2.93 -0.74 -3.03
N HIS A 151 4.17 -0.36 -2.74
CA HIS A 151 4.73 0.91 -3.17
C HIS A 151 5.01 0.94 -4.68
N LEU A 152 5.64 -0.11 -5.23
CA LEU A 152 5.97 -0.21 -6.64
C LEU A 152 4.74 -0.11 -7.55
N ALA A 153 3.62 -0.71 -7.17
CA ALA A 153 2.39 -0.68 -7.95
C ALA A 153 1.84 0.74 -8.18
N ARG A 154 2.28 1.72 -7.40
CA ARG A 154 1.91 3.15 -7.51
C ARG A 154 2.89 3.97 -8.33
N VAL A 155 4.11 3.48 -8.53
CA VAL A 155 5.16 4.22 -9.26
C VAL A 155 4.72 4.61 -10.68
N PRO A 156 4.12 3.73 -11.50
CA PRO A 156 3.64 4.12 -12.83
C PRO A 156 2.58 5.23 -12.79
N LEU A 157 1.70 5.22 -11.79
CA LEU A 157 0.71 6.27 -11.58
C LEU A 157 1.38 7.60 -11.19
N SER A 158 2.32 7.55 -10.25
CA SER A 158 3.10 8.74 -9.86
C SER A 158 3.82 9.37 -11.04
N LEU A 159 4.50 8.56 -11.86
CA LEU A 159 5.22 9.04 -13.05
C LEU A 159 4.26 9.63 -14.09
N ALA A 160 3.10 9.03 -14.32
CA ALA A 160 2.07 9.56 -15.23
C ALA A 160 1.50 10.91 -14.77
N LEU A 161 1.62 11.21 -13.47
CA LEU A 161 1.21 12.47 -12.85
C LEU A 161 2.39 13.45 -12.63
N GLY A 162 3.53 13.22 -13.29
CA GLY A 162 4.68 14.11 -13.18
C GLY A 162 5.62 13.83 -12.01
N GLY A 163 5.56 12.65 -11.40
CA GLY A 163 6.41 12.25 -10.28
C GLY A 163 5.87 12.71 -8.91
N VAL A 164 4.55 12.81 -8.76
CA VAL A 164 3.94 13.19 -7.48
C VAL A 164 4.33 12.24 -6.36
N PRO A 165 4.52 12.73 -5.11
CA PRO A 165 4.93 11.89 -4.00
C PRO A 165 3.84 10.87 -3.62
N ILE A 166 4.29 9.75 -3.05
CA ILE A 166 3.45 8.70 -2.49
C ILE A 166 3.52 8.80 -0.96
N VAL A 167 2.38 8.85 -0.30
CA VAL A 167 2.26 8.88 1.17
C VAL A 167 1.88 7.50 1.66
N ALA A 168 2.74 6.89 2.48
CA ALA A 168 2.56 5.55 3.03
C ALA A 168 2.36 5.56 4.55
N GLY A 169 1.55 4.60 5.03
CA GLY A 169 1.25 4.40 6.44
C GLY A 169 2.24 3.50 7.16
N GLU A 170 3.52 3.50 6.75
CA GLU A 170 4.56 2.69 7.37
C GLU A 170 4.92 3.20 8.77
N ARG A 171 5.06 2.25 9.73
CA ARG A 171 5.33 2.58 11.11
C ARG A 171 6.21 1.52 11.77
N GLU A 172 7.36 1.92 12.33
CA GLU A 172 8.34 1.03 12.95
C GLU A 172 7.88 0.42 14.30
N SER A 173 6.82 0.95 14.91
CA SER A 173 6.37 0.52 16.23
C SER A 173 4.86 0.27 16.28
N HIS A 174 4.46 -0.87 16.83
CA HIS A 174 3.06 -1.32 16.94
C HIS A 174 2.75 -1.80 18.37
N GLY A 175 2.95 -0.92 19.37
CA GLY A 175 2.66 -1.27 20.76
C GLY A 175 3.54 -2.40 21.30
N GLY A 176 4.80 -2.46 20.86
CA GLY A 176 5.76 -3.51 21.25
C GLY A 176 5.79 -4.73 20.32
N HIS A 177 4.87 -4.82 19.35
CA HIS A 177 4.92 -5.87 18.33
C HIS A 177 5.79 -5.44 17.15
N LEU A 178 6.67 -6.33 16.69
CA LEU A 178 7.48 -6.15 15.50
C LEU A 178 6.74 -6.72 14.29
N LYS A 179 6.54 -5.89 13.26
CA LYS A 179 6.12 -6.37 11.94
C LYS A 179 7.33 -6.50 11.04
N LEU A 180 7.56 -7.69 10.50
CA LEU A 180 8.73 -7.99 9.69
C LEU A 180 8.89 -7.04 8.49
N SER A 181 7.78 -6.66 7.85
CA SER A 181 7.75 -5.73 6.72
C SER A 181 8.04 -4.27 7.09
N GLN A 182 7.97 -3.93 8.38
CA GLN A 182 8.12 -2.55 8.89
C GLN A 182 9.36 -2.36 9.77
N ILE A 183 10.36 -3.21 9.59
CA ILE A 183 11.70 -2.99 10.13
C ILE A 183 12.37 -1.87 9.33
N SER A 184 13.04 -0.93 10.02
CA SER A 184 13.61 0.29 9.42
C SER A 184 14.43 0.02 8.16
N GLN A 185 15.25 -1.03 8.15
CA GLN A 185 16.10 -1.39 7.01
C GLN A 185 15.28 -1.74 5.76
N GLY A 186 14.15 -2.45 5.91
CA GLY A 186 13.24 -2.77 4.80
C GLY A 186 12.49 -1.55 4.29
N ILE A 187 12.02 -0.70 5.21
CA ILE A 187 11.38 0.58 4.88
C ILE A 187 12.37 1.47 4.11
N ASP A 188 13.62 1.62 4.60
CA ASP A 188 14.66 2.39 3.92
C ASP A 188 14.98 1.85 2.52
N ALA A 189 14.93 0.54 2.32
CA ALA A 189 15.09 -0.06 1.01
C ALA A 189 13.97 0.33 0.04
N CYS A 190 12.71 0.35 0.50
CA CYS A 190 11.58 0.84 -0.30
C CYS A 190 11.76 2.30 -0.71
N VAL A 191 12.17 3.17 0.23
CA VAL A 191 12.47 4.59 -0.05
C VAL A 191 13.56 4.70 -1.13
N ARG A 192 14.67 3.96 -0.99
CA ARG A 192 15.76 4.00 -1.98
C ARG A 192 15.34 3.48 -3.36
N VAL A 193 14.51 2.43 -3.42
CA VAL A 193 13.99 1.88 -4.67
C VAL A 193 13.10 2.90 -5.39
N LEU A 194 12.16 3.53 -4.69
CA LEU A 194 11.29 4.54 -5.30
C LEU A 194 12.06 5.80 -5.73
N ALA A 195 13.05 6.20 -4.95
CA ALA A 195 13.93 7.31 -5.31
C ALA A 195 14.68 7.09 -6.64
N ARG A 196 15.00 5.83 -7.01
CA ARG A 196 15.54 5.49 -8.34
C ARG A 196 14.57 5.80 -9.47
N ALA A 197 13.26 5.72 -9.21
CA ALA A 197 12.22 6.15 -10.16
C ALA A 197 12.05 7.66 -10.21
N GLY A 198 12.66 8.41 -9.30
CA GLY A 198 12.40 9.84 -9.10
C GLY A 198 11.11 10.11 -8.33
N VAL A 199 10.60 9.12 -7.60
CA VAL A 199 9.37 9.20 -6.79
C VAL A 199 9.73 9.28 -5.31
N GLU A 200 9.22 10.30 -4.62
CA GLU A 200 9.37 10.46 -3.19
C GLU A 200 8.35 9.56 -2.45
N LEU A 201 8.83 8.68 -1.56
CA LEU A 201 8.00 7.93 -0.62
C LEU A 201 8.01 8.65 0.72
N LEU A 202 6.86 9.18 1.14
CA LEU A 202 6.66 9.90 2.38
C LEU A 202 6.08 8.96 3.44
N GLU A 203 6.70 8.96 4.61
CA GLU A 203 6.35 8.09 5.74
C GLU A 203 6.16 8.95 7.01
N PRO A 204 5.17 9.84 7.04
CA PRO A 204 5.07 10.88 8.06
C PRO A 204 4.85 10.33 9.47
N ILE A 205 4.23 9.14 9.58
CA ILE A 205 3.99 8.48 10.88
C ILE A 205 5.01 7.39 11.23
N ARG A 206 6.07 7.23 10.44
CA ARG A 206 7.05 6.14 10.60
C ARG A 206 7.55 5.99 12.04
N ARG A 207 7.83 7.09 12.71
CA ARG A 207 8.39 7.12 14.06
C ARG A 207 7.34 7.28 15.16
N THR A 208 6.07 7.41 14.81
CA THR A 208 4.98 7.49 15.78
C THR A 208 4.82 6.15 16.51
N ARG A 209 5.05 6.17 17.82
CA ARG A 209 5.00 4.98 18.68
C ARG A 209 3.65 4.84 19.37
N ASP A 210 3.03 5.95 19.67
CA ASP A 210 1.81 6.03 20.44
C ASP A 210 0.58 5.73 19.56
N ALA A 211 -0.25 4.81 20.03
CA ALA A 211 -1.52 4.49 19.39
C ALA A 211 -2.54 5.64 19.55
N GLU A 212 -2.41 6.45 20.61
CA GLU A 212 -3.27 7.61 20.86
C GLU A 212 -2.97 8.74 19.87
N GLU A 213 -1.69 8.96 19.51
CA GLU A 213 -1.31 9.91 18.46
C GLU A 213 -1.94 9.51 17.11
N ILE A 214 -1.89 8.23 16.76
CA ILE A 214 -2.54 7.72 15.55
C ILE A 214 -4.07 7.91 15.62
N ALA A 215 -4.68 7.62 16.77
CA ALA A 215 -6.10 7.82 16.96
C ALA A 215 -6.50 9.30 16.86
N ALA A 216 -5.69 10.21 17.38
CA ALA A 216 -5.91 11.65 17.26
C ALA A 216 -5.80 12.16 15.81
N LEU A 217 -4.96 11.54 14.98
CA LEU A 217 -4.86 11.89 13.55
C LEU A 217 -6.11 11.50 12.77
N VAL A 218 -6.66 10.30 13.01
CA VAL A 218 -7.85 9.80 12.29
C VAL A 218 -9.16 10.34 12.87
N GLY A 219 -9.12 10.96 14.04
CA GLY A 219 -10.26 11.65 14.64
C GLY A 219 -11.37 10.73 15.17
N PRO A 220 -12.40 11.32 15.77
CA PRO A 220 -13.60 10.61 16.21
C PRO A 220 -14.38 10.11 14.99
N GLY A 221 -14.95 8.92 15.08
CA GLY A 221 -15.68 8.29 13.97
C GLY A 221 -14.88 7.20 13.23
N TRP A 222 -13.60 7.04 13.57
CA TRP A 222 -12.90 5.82 13.18
C TRP A 222 -13.44 4.64 13.99
N GLU A 223 -14.32 3.86 13.37
CA GLU A 223 -14.90 2.68 14.01
C GLU A 223 -13.86 1.54 14.03
N GLY A 224 -13.15 1.43 15.14
CA GLY A 224 -12.35 0.24 15.42
C GLY A 224 -13.25 -0.97 15.51
N GLY A 225 -13.07 -1.94 14.61
CA GLY A 225 -13.87 -3.16 14.55
C GLY A 225 -14.87 -3.25 13.41
N ALA A 226 -14.95 -2.24 12.52
CA ALA A 226 -15.57 -2.41 11.21
C ALA A 226 -14.85 -3.55 10.45
N PRO A 227 -15.54 -4.33 9.60
CA PRO A 227 -14.90 -5.34 8.79
C PRO A 227 -13.71 -4.75 8.04
N GLU A 228 -12.52 -5.26 8.30
CA GLU A 228 -11.29 -4.80 7.65
C GLU A 228 -10.95 -5.73 6.49
N LEU A 229 -10.20 -5.20 5.54
CA LEU A 229 -9.52 -6.01 4.55
C LEU A 229 -8.27 -6.61 5.19
N CYS A 230 -8.25 -7.93 5.33
CA CYS A 230 -7.17 -8.69 5.96
C CYS A 230 -6.31 -9.38 4.92
N CYS A 231 -5.12 -9.84 5.31
CA CYS A 231 -4.24 -10.63 4.47
C CYS A 231 -4.07 -12.04 5.03
N VAL A 232 -4.15 -13.08 4.18
CA VAL A 232 -3.94 -14.49 4.58
C VAL A 232 -2.53 -14.75 5.11
N HIS A 233 -1.57 -13.88 4.80
CA HIS A 233 -0.19 -13.95 5.30
C HIS A 233 0.06 -13.10 6.55
N SER A 234 -0.97 -12.46 7.10
CA SER A 234 -0.79 -11.63 8.29
C SER A 234 -0.15 -12.43 9.42
N ALA A 235 0.93 -11.86 10.00
CA ALA A 235 1.71 -12.47 11.08
C ALA A 235 2.29 -13.88 10.78
N ASN A 236 2.46 -14.29 9.51
CA ASN A 236 3.01 -15.59 9.13
C ASN A 236 4.50 -15.79 9.54
N TYR A 237 5.12 -14.75 10.08
CA TYR A 237 6.47 -14.74 10.65
C TYR A 237 6.48 -14.85 12.19
N ALA A 238 5.31 -14.92 12.82
CA ALA A 238 5.21 -15.07 14.26
C ALA A 238 5.36 -16.55 14.65
N GLY A 239 6.06 -16.78 15.77
CA GLY A 239 6.10 -18.08 16.43
C GLY A 239 4.79 -18.42 17.13
N LEU A 240 4.71 -19.63 17.68
CA LEU A 240 3.50 -20.09 18.43
C LEU A 240 3.24 -19.26 19.69
N ASP A 241 4.25 -18.60 20.21
CA ASP A 241 4.18 -17.65 21.32
C ASP A 241 3.76 -16.24 20.92
N GLY A 242 3.52 -16.01 19.61
CA GLY A 242 3.20 -14.71 19.04
C GLY A 242 4.39 -13.76 18.84
N ALA A 243 5.59 -14.17 19.25
CA ALA A 243 6.79 -13.36 19.01
C ALA A 243 7.22 -13.43 17.55
N THR A 244 7.71 -12.32 17.01
CA THR A 244 8.27 -12.30 15.66
C THR A 244 9.61 -13.01 15.65
N ALA A 245 9.68 -14.13 14.91
CA ALA A 245 10.92 -14.85 14.68
C ALA A 245 11.65 -14.22 13.48
N PHE A 246 12.82 -13.61 13.75
CA PHE A 246 13.61 -13.03 12.68
C PHE A 246 15.11 -13.03 13.06
N ASP A 247 15.94 -13.27 12.07
CA ASP A 247 17.39 -13.21 12.17
C ASP A 247 17.86 -11.94 11.45
N GLU A 248 18.50 -11.03 12.19
CA GLU A 248 18.92 -9.72 11.65
C GLU A 248 19.88 -9.85 10.46
N LEU A 249 20.81 -10.83 10.51
CA LEU A 249 21.76 -11.04 9.43
C LEU A 249 21.09 -11.62 8.19
N ALA A 250 20.17 -12.57 8.37
CA ALA A 250 19.36 -13.12 7.29
C ALA A 250 18.49 -12.05 6.67
N TYR A 251 17.88 -11.19 7.50
CA TYR A 251 17.10 -10.05 7.06
C TYR A 251 17.92 -9.07 6.23
N ALA A 252 19.07 -8.66 6.72
CA ALA A 252 19.97 -7.75 6.00
C ALA A 252 20.41 -8.33 4.65
N ARG A 253 20.78 -9.62 4.61
CA ARG A 253 21.12 -10.31 3.35
C ARG A 253 19.93 -10.33 2.38
N TYR A 254 18.72 -10.59 2.88
CA TYR A 254 17.52 -10.55 2.04
C TYR A 254 17.26 -9.15 1.48
N VAL A 255 17.34 -8.13 2.29
CA VAL A 255 17.11 -6.74 1.86
C VAL A 255 18.12 -6.32 0.79
N HIS A 256 19.41 -6.54 1.03
CA HIS A 256 20.47 -6.10 0.13
C HIS A 256 20.73 -7.03 -1.06
N GLY A 257 20.54 -8.34 -0.88
CA GLY A 257 20.80 -9.33 -1.93
C GLY A 257 19.57 -9.63 -2.80
N PHE A 258 18.38 -9.25 -2.38
CA PHE A 258 17.16 -9.54 -3.13
C PHE A 258 16.18 -8.39 -3.21
N LEU A 259 15.67 -7.88 -2.07
CA LEU A 259 14.54 -6.95 -2.04
C LEU A 259 14.85 -5.67 -2.84
N GLU A 260 15.94 -5.00 -2.47
CA GLU A 260 16.35 -3.74 -3.10
C GLU A 260 16.83 -3.95 -4.56
N PRO A 261 17.67 -4.95 -4.89
CA PRO A 261 18.03 -5.23 -6.27
C PRO A 261 16.84 -5.59 -7.18
N ALA A 262 15.89 -6.39 -6.68
CA ALA A 262 14.70 -6.77 -7.46
C ALA A 262 13.81 -5.55 -7.74
N GLY A 263 13.57 -4.72 -6.72
CA GLY A 263 12.84 -3.46 -6.88
C GLY A 263 13.53 -2.51 -7.85
N ALA A 264 14.84 -2.35 -7.75
CA ALA A 264 15.63 -1.51 -8.65
C ALA A 264 15.54 -2.00 -10.11
N ALA A 265 15.67 -3.30 -10.35
CA ALA A 265 15.53 -3.88 -11.68
C ALA A 265 14.16 -3.61 -12.30
N VAL A 266 13.08 -3.71 -11.51
CA VAL A 266 11.72 -3.39 -11.97
C VAL A 266 11.59 -1.91 -12.34
N VAL A 267 12.05 -1.01 -11.48
CA VAL A 267 11.98 0.45 -11.70
C VAL A 267 12.79 0.86 -12.93
N GLU A 268 13.98 0.29 -13.11
CA GLU A 268 14.83 0.58 -14.27
C GLU A 268 14.20 0.06 -15.57
N ALA A 269 13.59 -1.13 -15.55
CA ALA A 269 12.91 -1.68 -16.71
C ALA A 269 11.70 -0.84 -17.16
N TRP A 270 10.99 -0.19 -16.24
CA TRP A 270 9.87 0.72 -16.58
C TRP A 270 10.29 1.98 -17.34
N ARG A 271 11.57 2.32 -17.37
CA ARG A 271 12.08 3.42 -18.22
C ARG A 271 12.10 3.07 -19.70
N GLU A 272 12.16 1.77 -20.00
CA GLU A 272 12.28 1.27 -21.38
C GLU A 272 10.98 0.69 -21.90
N VAL A 273 10.26 -0.06 -21.04
CA VAL A 273 9.01 -0.75 -21.39
C VAL A 273 7.97 -0.61 -20.28
N SER A 274 6.72 -0.40 -20.68
CA SER A 274 5.61 -0.23 -19.75
C SER A 274 5.27 -1.50 -18.97
N GLU A 275 5.48 -2.68 -19.56
CA GLU A 275 5.21 -3.97 -18.93
C GLU A 275 6.34 -4.97 -19.19
N PRO A 276 7.39 -4.93 -18.37
CA PRO A 276 8.53 -5.82 -18.52
C PRO A 276 8.22 -7.26 -18.12
N ASP A 277 9.11 -8.18 -18.48
CA ASP A 277 9.08 -9.54 -17.97
C ASP A 277 9.62 -9.55 -16.53
N TYR A 278 8.74 -9.34 -15.56
CA TYR A 278 9.08 -9.29 -14.13
C TYR A 278 9.72 -10.59 -13.64
N GLU A 279 9.31 -11.77 -14.18
CA GLU A 279 9.89 -13.05 -13.82
C GLU A 279 11.35 -13.14 -14.27
N ALA A 280 11.65 -12.71 -15.49
CA ALA A 280 13.02 -12.68 -16.00
C ALA A 280 13.90 -11.71 -15.21
N LEU A 281 13.39 -10.53 -14.83
CA LEU A 281 14.13 -9.56 -14.02
C LEU A 281 14.48 -10.12 -12.64
N VAL A 282 13.49 -10.68 -11.93
CA VAL A 282 13.71 -11.25 -10.59
C VAL A 282 14.63 -12.48 -10.65
N ARG A 283 14.51 -13.31 -11.68
CA ARG A 283 15.40 -14.46 -11.93
C ARG A 283 16.84 -13.98 -12.08
N ALA A 284 17.09 -12.97 -12.90
CA ALA A 284 18.43 -12.43 -13.12
C ALA A 284 19.07 -11.91 -11.82
N VAL A 285 18.29 -11.25 -10.95
CA VAL A 285 18.76 -10.84 -9.61
C VAL A 285 19.14 -12.06 -8.77
N LEU A 286 18.30 -13.10 -8.76
CA LEU A 286 18.58 -14.32 -7.99
C LEU A 286 19.76 -15.14 -8.55
N GLU A 287 20.08 -15.03 -9.82
CA GLU A 287 21.22 -15.70 -10.45
C GLU A 287 22.52 -14.87 -10.38
N GLY A 288 22.42 -13.62 -9.97
CA GLY A 288 23.55 -12.71 -9.86
C GLY A 288 24.53 -13.07 -8.73
N PRO A 289 25.80 -12.59 -8.81
CA PRO A 289 26.84 -12.90 -7.84
C PRO A 289 26.57 -12.30 -6.45
N ASP A 290 25.85 -11.18 -6.38
CA ASP A 290 25.55 -10.48 -5.12
C ASP A 290 24.38 -11.11 -4.34
N ALA A 291 23.75 -12.13 -4.91
CA ALA A 291 22.68 -12.88 -4.28
C ALA A 291 23.19 -14.10 -3.45
N ALA A 292 24.50 -14.23 -3.20
CA ALA A 292 25.13 -15.34 -2.49
C ALA A 292 25.34 -15.08 -0.99
#